data_08125542ea66daa84f390752aae0db85
#
_entry.id   08125542ea66daa84f390752aae0db85
#
_cell.length_a   1.000
_cell.length_b   1.000
_cell.length_c   1.000
_cell.angle_alpha   90.00
_cell.angle_beta   90.00
_cell.angle_gamma   90.00
#
_symmetry.space_group_name_H-M   'P 1'
#
loop_
_entity.id
_entity.type
_entity.pdbx_description
1 polymer ?
#
loop_
_entity_poly.entity_id
_entity_poly.type
_entity_poly.pdbx_seq_one_letter_code
_entity_poly.pdbx_strand_id
1 'polypeptide(L)'
;VTPAYDRDTDNNNRSIAMRRTLIALLAACSLTAMADDNWKPFPLDQSAYDYSGDKLRQAWPQLTRGFGDYPFPDADWVVSMASRHPQALERTVAAGTGFTGKPEEAEVYAQKLQEVWRLMFRGDFAQAKEQGLALGVGGQIPALFAQVIYAMFLVPEQAEKHRLLEEVIAYTDEAGELVQADTVAQFGRVYAKARLGEELSVPVVLKRGYTSQIPDELEALLAKQPQQPFALALYGGYEAGVIRKVGKLVGKMTYGVSADNMEKYFSRSFQARDDLPIGHYEYANALTYVYGDDQHDKVVEHLERAVAIKPINAMEALEVAHAQKMLAQYQQKLAKH
;
A
#
# COMPACT_ATOMS: atom_id res chain seq x y z
N VAL A 1 70.89 8.14 21.42
CA VAL A 1 70.03 8.05 20.23
C VAL A 1 68.98 7.00 20.57
N THR A 2 67.80 7.45 21.00
CA THR A 2 66.64 6.62 21.30
C THR A 2 65.68 6.66 20.10
N PRO A 3 65.11 5.53 19.61
CA PRO A 3 64.18 5.58 18.53
C PRO A 3 62.79 6.04 19.02
N ALA A 4 62.19 6.96 18.29
CA ALA A 4 60.83 7.43 18.48
C ALA A 4 59.82 6.29 18.20
N TYR A 5 58.96 6.02 19.15
CA TYR A 5 57.87 5.06 19.04
C TYR A 5 56.68 5.74 18.37
N ASP A 6 56.33 5.24 17.18
CA ASP A 6 55.24 5.77 16.37
C ASP A 6 53.88 5.34 16.95
N ARG A 7 53.13 6.30 17.58
CA ARG A 7 51.83 6.07 18.20
C ARG A 7 50.64 6.19 17.26
N ASP A 8 50.86 6.56 16.01
CA ASP A 8 49.72 6.89 15.10
C ASP A 8 49.14 5.68 14.34
N THR A 9 49.93 4.60 14.18
CA THR A 9 49.46 3.41 13.47
C THR A 9 48.50 2.53 14.30
N ASP A 10 48.62 2.54 15.62
CA ASP A 10 47.79 1.70 16.52
C ASP A 10 46.38 2.26 16.72
N ASN A 11 46.17 3.59 16.65
CA ASN A 11 44.89 4.23 16.78
C ASN A 11 44.00 4.05 15.55
N ASN A 12 44.59 3.95 14.36
CA ASN A 12 43.82 3.79 13.11
C ASN A 12 43.32 2.34 12.96
N ASN A 13 44.09 1.35 13.41
CA ASN A 13 43.68 -0.07 13.38
C ASN A 13 42.60 -0.39 14.40
N ARG A 14 42.58 0.28 15.57
CA ARG A 14 41.51 0.14 16.60
C ARG A 14 40.20 0.77 16.14
N SER A 15 40.25 1.90 15.44
CA SER A 15 39.06 2.58 14.91
C SER A 15 38.40 1.79 13.77
N ILE A 16 39.19 1.14 12.90
CA ILE A 16 38.72 0.28 11.81
C ILE A 16 38.12 -1.02 12.34
N ALA A 17 38.78 -1.64 13.35
CA ALA A 17 38.28 -2.84 14.01
C ALA A 17 36.93 -2.55 14.75
N MET A 18 36.86 -1.43 15.48
CA MET A 18 35.64 -1.03 16.20
C MET A 18 34.47 -0.68 15.25
N ARG A 19 34.76 -0.05 14.08
CA ARG A 19 33.75 0.19 13.04
C ARG A 19 33.25 -1.10 12.39
N ARG A 20 34.14 -2.08 12.15
CA ARG A 20 33.75 -3.39 11.60
C ARG A 20 32.93 -4.22 12.59
N THR A 21 33.23 -4.12 13.88
CA THR A 21 32.45 -4.81 14.94
C THR A 21 31.07 -4.15 15.15
N LEU A 22 30.99 -2.81 15.02
CA LEU A 22 29.70 -2.11 15.10
C LEU A 22 28.79 -2.41 13.91
N ILE A 23 29.36 -2.51 12.70
CA ILE A 23 28.61 -2.87 11.49
C ILE A 23 28.17 -4.34 11.54
N ALA A 24 28.98 -5.24 12.11
CA ALA A 24 28.60 -6.64 12.31
C ALA A 24 27.52 -6.82 13.40
N LEU A 25 27.51 -5.97 14.45
CA LEU A 25 26.45 -5.98 15.46
C LEU A 25 25.14 -5.38 14.94
N LEU A 26 25.17 -4.36 14.08
CA LEU A 26 23.98 -3.81 13.43
C LEU A 26 23.40 -4.79 12.39
N ALA A 27 24.22 -5.57 11.68
CA ALA A 27 23.76 -6.63 10.80
C ALA A 27 23.20 -7.86 11.55
N ALA A 28 23.62 -8.12 12.78
CA ALA A 28 23.11 -9.20 13.62
C ALA A 28 21.81 -8.84 14.34
N CYS A 29 21.48 -7.55 14.51
CA CYS A 29 20.20 -7.11 15.05
C CYS A 29 19.04 -7.10 14.04
N SER A 30 19.33 -7.30 12.75
CA SER A 30 18.30 -7.41 11.70
C SER A 30 17.70 -8.82 11.56
N LEU A 31 18.09 -9.77 12.40
CA LEU A 31 17.63 -11.17 12.38
C LEU A 31 16.76 -11.54 13.58
N THR A 32 16.18 -10.57 14.28
CA THR A 32 15.27 -10.88 15.37
C THR A 32 13.97 -10.11 15.28
N ALA A 33 13.02 -10.80 14.97
CA ALA A 33 11.58 -10.76 15.09
C ALA A 33 10.93 -10.96 13.72
N MET A 34 11.06 -12.17 13.18
CA MET A 34 9.89 -12.80 12.63
C MET A 34 8.90 -12.83 13.80
N ALA A 35 8.20 -11.73 14.05
CA ALA A 35 6.97 -11.82 14.80
C ALA A 35 6.18 -12.88 14.04
N ASP A 36 5.84 -13.94 14.74
CA ASP A 36 4.89 -14.95 14.25
C ASP A 36 3.60 -14.14 14.07
N ASP A 37 3.46 -13.49 12.91
CA ASP A 37 2.29 -12.68 12.56
C ASP A 37 1.16 -13.69 12.39
N ASN A 38 0.60 -14.12 13.53
CA ASN A 38 -0.56 -15.01 13.58
C ASN A 38 -1.78 -14.24 13.05
N TRP A 39 -1.73 -13.91 11.76
CA TRP A 39 -2.80 -13.16 11.10
C TRP A 39 -4.07 -13.98 11.09
N LYS A 40 -5.16 -13.32 11.42
CA LYS A 40 -6.49 -13.93 11.35
C LYS A 40 -6.79 -14.34 9.92
N PRO A 41 -7.42 -15.51 9.70
CA PRO A 41 -7.84 -15.91 8.36
C PRO A 41 -8.87 -14.92 7.80
N PHE A 42 -8.98 -14.89 6.48
CA PHE A 42 -10.01 -14.12 5.79
C PHE A 42 -11.40 -14.56 6.27
N PRO A 43 -12.27 -13.63 6.69
CA PRO A 43 -13.51 -13.97 7.41
C PRO A 43 -14.72 -14.30 6.50
N LEU A 44 -14.56 -14.19 5.17
CA LEU A 44 -15.64 -14.38 4.20
C LEU A 44 -15.35 -15.61 3.30
N ASP A 45 -16.32 -15.98 2.46
CA ASP A 45 -16.15 -17.10 1.54
C ASP A 45 -15.13 -16.78 0.43
N GLN A 46 -14.08 -17.59 0.36
CA GLN A 46 -12.99 -17.49 -0.62
C GLN A 46 -13.27 -18.26 -1.92
N SER A 47 -14.28 -19.14 -1.92
CA SER A 47 -14.51 -20.09 -3.02
C SER A 47 -14.77 -19.43 -4.38
N ALA A 48 -15.27 -18.18 -4.35
CA ALA A 48 -15.50 -17.37 -5.56
C ALA A 48 -14.20 -16.82 -6.19
N TYR A 49 -13.06 -16.84 -5.47
CA TYR A 49 -11.81 -16.19 -5.87
C TYR A 49 -10.74 -17.19 -6.31
N ASP A 50 -11.16 -18.23 -7.03
CA ASP A 50 -10.25 -19.21 -7.64
C ASP A 50 -9.68 -18.69 -8.97
N TYR A 51 -8.42 -18.23 -8.90
CA TYR A 51 -7.64 -17.77 -10.06
C TYR A 51 -6.53 -18.75 -10.44
N SER A 52 -6.79 -20.07 -10.27
CA SER A 52 -5.86 -21.15 -10.65
C SER A 52 -5.60 -21.20 -12.16
N GLY A 53 -4.41 -21.66 -12.55
CA GLY A 53 -4.02 -21.79 -13.95
C GLY A 53 -4.11 -20.46 -14.71
N ASP A 54 -4.69 -20.50 -15.91
CA ASP A 54 -4.82 -19.32 -16.80
C ASP A 54 -5.89 -18.32 -16.36
N LYS A 55 -6.73 -18.66 -15.38
CA LYS A 55 -7.79 -17.78 -14.87
C LYS A 55 -7.23 -16.46 -14.34
N LEU A 56 -6.05 -16.46 -13.71
CA LEU A 56 -5.41 -15.23 -13.24
C LEU A 56 -5.12 -14.28 -14.40
N ARG A 57 -4.50 -14.78 -15.48
CA ARG A 57 -4.19 -13.97 -16.66
C ARG A 57 -5.46 -13.42 -17.33
N GLN A 58 -6.49 -14.25 -17.47
CA GLN A 58 -7.76 -13.83 -18.06
C GLN A 58 -8.48 -12.77 -17.23
N ALA A 59 -8.43 -12.88 -15.89
CA ALA A 59 -9.07 -11.93 -14.98
C ALA A 59 -8.21 -10.69 -14.69
N TRP A 60 -6.93 -10.67 -15.08
CA TRP A 60 -5.97 -9.66 -14.69
C TRP A 60 -6.41 -8.22 -14.94
N PRO A 61 -6.96 -7.86 -16.12
CA PRO A 61 -7.41 -6.50 -16.37
C PRO A 61 -8.54 -6.05 -15.43
N GLN A 62 -9.38 -6.99 -14.97
CA GLN A 62 -10.44 -6.69 -14.00
C GLN A 62 -9.91 -6.65 -12.58
N LEU A 63 -9.00 -7.56 -12.20
CA LEU A 63 -8.40 -7.60 -10.87
C LEU A 63 -7.55 -6.36 -10.58
N THR A 64 -6.95 -5.78 -11.59
CA THR A 64 -6.05 -4.62 -11.46
C THR A 64 -6.67 -3.30 -11.93
N ARG A 65 -7.97 -3.28 -12.26
CA ARG A 65 -8.65 -2.11 -12.83
C ARG A 65 -8.56 -0.82 -12.01
N GLY A 66 -8.36 -0.95 -10.70
CA GLY A 66 -8.16 0.18 -9.79
C GLY A 66 -6.76 0.82 -9.89
N PHE A 67 -5.78 0.08 -10.42
CA PHE A 67 -4.42 0.56 -10.64
C PHE A 67 -4.19 1.11 -12.06
N GLY A 68 -5.20 1.10 -12.92
CA GLY A 68 -5.06 1.39 -14.35
C GLY A 68 -4.46 0.21 -15.11
N ASP A 69 -3.70 0.50 -16.18
CA ASP A 69 -3.03 -0.54 -16.96
C ASP A 69 -1.81 -1.07 -16.20
N TYR A 70 -2.00 -2.18 -15.49
CA TYR A 70 -0.91 -2.84 -14.77
C TYR A 70 -0.49 -4.12 -15.49
N PRO A 71 0.80 -4.30 -15.81
CA PRO A 71 1.27 -5.43 -16.60
C PRO A 71 1.10 -6.75 -15.83
N PHE A 72 0.78 -7.82 -16.57
CA PHE A 72 0.75 -9.17 -16.01
C PHE A 72 2.19 -9.63 -15.70
N PRO A 73 2.47 -10.22 -14.53
CA PRO A 73 3.82 -10.65 -14.14
C PRO A 73 4.18 -11.99 -14.80
N ASP A 74 4.42 -11.96 -16.13
CA ASP A 74 4.95 -13.08 -16.89
C ASP A 74 6.48 -13.03 -17.04
N ALA A 75 7.04 -13.99 -17.78
CA ALA A 75 8.48 -14.06 -18.00
C ALA A 75 9.03 -12.81 -18.69
N ASP A 76 8.31 -12.24 -19.66
CA ASP A 76 8.74 -11.04 -20.36
C ASP A 76 8.78 -9.83 -19.44
N TRP A 77 7.77 -9.67 -18.57
CA TRP A 77 7.76 -8.64 -17.55
C TRP A 77 8.93 -8.81 -16.56
N VAL A 78 9.21 -10.05 -16.11
CA VAL A 78 10.32 -10.36 -15.19
C VAL A 78 11.66 -9.98 -15.80
N VAL A 79 11.94 -10.38 -17.06
CA VAL A 79 13.18 -10.04 -17.76
C VAL A 79 13.31 -8.53 -17.95
N SER A 80 12.22 -7.87 -18.34
CA SER A 80 12.17 -6.42 -18.51
C SER A 80 12.41 -5.67 -17.20
N MET A 81 11.83 -6.14 -16.10
CA MET A 81 12.04 -5.55 -14.76
C MET A 81 13.51 -5.71 -14.33
N ALA A 82 14.08 -6.90 -14.46
CA ALA A 82 15.47 -7.18 -14.09
C ALA A 82 16.46 -6.33 -14.89
N SER A 83 16.23 -6.15 -16.18
CA SER A 83 17.12 -5.36 -17.05
C SER A 83 17.04 -3.85 -16.77
N ARG A 84 15.89 -3.34 -16.41
CA ARG A 84 15.68 -1.91 -16.12
C ARG A 84 16.06 -1.52 -14.70
N HIS A 85 16.06 -2.47 -13.76
CA HIS A 85 16.26 -2.21 -12.33
C HIS A 85 17.31 -3.16 -11.74
N PRO A 86 18.62 -2.96 -12.05
CA PRO A 86 19.67 -3.86 -11.59
C PRO A 86 19.77 -3.97 -10.06
N GLN A 87 19.48 -2.91 -9.32
CA GLN A 87 19.46 -2.98 -7.85
C GLN A 87 18.32 -3.88 -7.32
N ALA A 88 17.15 -3.88 -7.98
CA ALA A 88 16.08 -4.79 -7.66
C ALA A 88 16.46 -6.25 -7.94
N LEU A 89 17.18 -6.48 -9.04
CA LEU A 89 17.72 -7.80 -9.37
C LEU A 89 18.73 -8.27 -8.32
N GLU A 90 19.68 -7.42 -7.90
CA GLU A 90 20.65 -7.76 -6.86
C GLU A 90 19.97 -8.20 -5.56
N ARG A 91 18.93 -7.51 -5.13
CA ARG A 91 18.13 -7.91 -3.94
C ARG A 91 17.37 -9.21 -4.15
N THR A 92 16.83 -9.43 -5.34
CA THR A 92 16.14 -10.67 -5.72
C THR A 92 17.10 -11.86 -5.70
N VAL A 93 18.30 -11.68 -6.20
CA VAL A 93 19.38 -12.68 -6.15
C VAL A 93 19.80 -12.95 -4.69
N ALA A 94 20.00 -11.89 -3.90
CA ALA A 94 20.38 -11.99 -2.50
C ALA A 94 19.32 -12.72 -1.64
N ALA A 95 18.05 -12.65 -2.02
CA ALA A 95 16.95 -13.40 -1.37
C ALA A 95 16.96 -14.91 -1.70
N GLY A 96 17.85 -15.38 -2.58
CA GLY A 96 17.97 -16.81 -2.90
C GLY A 96 16.79 -17.39 -3.69
N THR A 97 16.11 -16.56 -4.48
CA THR A 97 14.86 -16.89 -5.18
C THR A 97 15.03 -17.95 -6.30
N GLY A 98 16.26 -18.17 -6.75
CA GLY A 98 16.59 -18.98 -7.92
C GLY A 98 16.52 -18.21 -9.25
N PHE A 99 16.17 -16.92 -9.23
CA PHE A 99 16.23 -16.03 -10.39
C PHE A 99 17.47 -15.16 -10.31
N THR A 100 18.36 -15.27 -11.29
CA THR A 100 19.64 -14.52 -11.37
C THR A 100 19.64 -13.46 -12.48
N GLY A 101 18.49 -13.23 -13.11
CA GLY A 101 18.36 -12.31 -14.24
C GLY A 101 18.41 -12.99 -15.61
N LYS A 102 18.59 -14.30 -15.65
CA LYS A 102 18.64 -15.06 -16.90
C LYS A 102 17.25 -15.36 -17.44
N PRO A 103 17.02 -15.17 -18.75
CA PRO A 103 15.72 -15.41 -19.38
C PRO A 103 15.16 -16.81 -19.14
N GLU A 104 16.00 -17.84 -19.13
CA GLU A 104 15.60 -19.24 -18.90
C GLU A 104 15.06 -19.52 -17.49
N GLU A 105 15.34 -18.66 -16.54
CA GLU A 105 14.86 -18.75 -15.15
C GLU A 105 13.55 -17.94 -14.93
N ALA A 106 13.23 -17.03 -15.87
CA ALA A 106 12.19 -16.04 -15.71
C ALA A 106 10.78 -16.65 -15.59
N GLU A 107 10.50 -17.72 -16.34
CA GLU A 107 9.19 -18.39 -16.30
C GLU A 107 8.89 -18.97 -14.91
N VAL A 108 9.86 -19.66 -14.31
CA VAL A 108 9.69 -20.25 -12.96
C VAL A 108 9.50 -19.17 -11.91
N TYR A 109 10.24 -18.06 -12.03
CA TYR A 109 10.11 -16.93 -11.11
C TYR A 109 8.76 -16.22 -11.29
N ALA A 110 8.33 -16.01 -12.55
CA ALA A 110 7.04 -15.42 -12.87
C ALA A 110 5.86 -16.23 -12.28
N GLN A 111 5.92 -17.57 -12.38
CA GLN A 111 4.91 -18.44 -11.78
C GLN A 111 4.82 -18.29 -10.27
N LYS A 112 5.95 -18.15 -9.57
CA LYS A 112 5.97 -17.86 -8.13
C LYS A 112 5.36 -16.49 -7.82
N LEU A 113 5.65 -15.45 -8.61
CA LEU A 113 5.02 -14.12 -8.45
C LEU A 113 3.50 -14.19 -8.66
N GLN A 114 3.06 -14.91 -9.69
CA GLN A 114 1.64 -15.10 -9.96
C GLN A 114 0.93 -15.81 -8.81
N GLU A 115 1.60 -16.77 -8.13
CA GLU A 115 1.03 -17.40 -6.94
C GLU A 115 0.83 -16.43 -5.78
N VAL A 116 1.79 -15.52 -5.54
CA VAL A 116 1.60 -14.49 -4.51
C VAL A 116 0.40 -13.59 -4.81
N TRP A 117 0.21 -13.21 -6.09
CA TRP A 117 -0.97 -12.44 -6.50
C TRP A 117 -2.28 -13.24 -6.30
N ARG A 118 -2.29 -14.56 -6.58
CA ARG A 118 -3.45 -15.44 -6.30
C ARG A 118 -3.77 -15.46 -4.81
N LEU A 119 -2.77 -15.66 -3.97
CA LEU A 119 -2.93 -15.65 -2.51
C LEU A 119 -3.53 -14.32 -2.03
N MET A 120 -3.03 -13.20 -2.51
CA MET A 120 -3.53 -11.87 -2.16
C MET A 120 -4.99 -11.68 -2.60
N PHE A 121 -5.32 -11.99 -3.87
CA PHE A 121 -6.69 -11.86 -4.39
C PHE A 121 -7.68 -12.82 -3.73
N ARG A 122 -7.22 -13.97 -3.25
CA ARG A 122 -8.05 -14.94 -2.53
C ARG A 122 -8.27 -14.59 -1.07
N GLY A 123 -7.40 -13.76 -0.47
CA GLY A 123 -7.47 -13.36 0.93
C GLY A 123 -6.56 -14.15 1.86
N ASP A 124 -5.64 -14.96 1.32
CA ASP A 124 -4.59 -15.64 2.09
C ASP A 124 -3.44 -14.68 2.38
N PHE A 125 -3.76 -13.55 3.03
CA PHE A 125 -2.86 -12.39 3.17
C PHE A 125 -1.55 -12.73 3.90
N ALA A 126 -1.59 -13.59 4.92
CA ALA A 126 -0.38 -14.03 5.63
C ALA A 126 0.59 -14.77 4.70
N GLN A 127 0.06 -15.73 3.91
CA GLN A 127 0.86 -16.48 2.94
C GLN A 127 1.36 -15.60 1.79
N ALA A 128 0.52 -14.65 1.32
CA ALA A 128 0.93 -13.68 0.31
C ALA A 128 2.10 -12.82 0.80
N LYS A 129 2.07 -12.34 2.06
CA LYS A 129 3.18 -11.62 2.68
C LYS A 129 4.43 -12.48 2.74
N GLU A 130 4.35 -13.65 3.37
CA GLU A 130 5.49 -14.54 3.59
C GLU A 130 6.16 -14.92 2.26
N GLN A 131 5.39 -15.48 1.33
CA GLN A 131 5.93 -15.95 0.05
C GLN A 131 6.41 -14.80 -0.83
N GLY A 132 5.71 -13.67 -0.81
CA GLY A 132 6.10 -12.50 -1.61
C GLY A 132 7.39 -11.87 -1.12
N LEU A 133 7.59 -11.69 0.18
CA LEU A 133 8.85 -11.18 0.73
C LEU A 133 10.04 -12.10 0.42
N ALA A 134 9.82 -13.42 0.42
CA ALA A 134 10.84 -14.41 0.05
C ALA A 134 11.24 -14.34 -1.44
N LEU A 135 10.45 -13.72 -2.30
CA LEU A 135 10.75 -13.52 -3.72
C LEU A 135 11.51 -12.22 -4.02
N GLY A 136 11.93 -11.50 -2.99
CA GLY A 136 12.59 -10.21 -3.17
C GLY A 136 11.65 -9.14 -3.72
N VAL A 137 12.22 -8.18 -4.47
CA VAL A 137 11.52 -6.93 -4.77
C VAL A 137 10.25 -7.12 -5.61
N GLY A 138 10.24 -8.02 -6.60
CA GLY A 138 9.05 -8.30 -7.41
C GLY A 138 7.88 -8.86 -6.59
N GLY A 139 8.19 -9.74 -5.64
CA GLY A 139 7.18 -10.33 -4.74
C GLY A 139 6.74 -9.40 -3.61
N GLN A 140 7.56 -8.39 -3.28
CA GLN A 140 7.17 -7.38 -2.26
C GLN A 140 5.92 -6.59 -2.66
N ILE A 141 5.68 -6.36 -3.96
CA ILE A 141 4.52 -5.60 -4.42
C ILE A 141 3.20 -6.20 -3.92
N PRO A 142 2.83 -7.45 -4.29
CA PRO A 142 1.60 -8.07 -3.79
C PRO A 142 1.65 -8.38 -2.29
N ALA A 143 2.84 -8.66 -1.72
CA ALA A 143 3.02 -8.93 -0.29
C ALA A 143 2.66 -7.72 0.57
N LEU A 144 3.23 -6.55 0.26
CA LEU A 144 2.98 -5.32 1.00
C LEU A 144 1.56 -4.81 0.77
N PHE A 145 0.99 -5.06 -0.42
CA PHE A 145 -0.40 -4.74 -0.67
C PHE A 145 -1.35 -5.62 0.17
N ALA A 146 -1.08 -6.93 0.27
CA ALA A 146 -1.79 -7.83 1.17
C ALA A 146 -1.71 -7.36 2.64
N GLN A 147 -0.52 -6.91 3.08
CA GLN A 147 -0.33 -6.38 4.43
C GLN A 147 -1.14 -5.11 4.69
N VAL A 148 -1.20 -4.18 3.73
CA VAL A 148 -2.01 -2.96 3.84
C VAL A 148 -3.50 -3.31 3.97
N ILE A 149 -4.01 -4.21 3.13
CA ILE A 149 -5.41 -4.65 3.18
C ILE A 149 -5.71 -5.33 4.52
N TYR A 150 -4.83 -6.23 4.97
CA TYR A 150 -4.98 -6.86 6.28
C TYR A 150 -5.02 -5.82 7.42
N ALA A 151 -4.08 -4.89 7.44
CA ALA A 151 -4.00 -3.85 8.46
C ALA A 151 -5.25 -2.98 8.50
N MET A 152 -5.78 -2.60 7.34
CA MET A 152 -6.92 -1.69 7.26
C MET A 152 -8.26 -2.35 7.57
N PHE A 153 -8.45 -3.60 7.21
CA PHE A 153 -9.77 -4.23 7.28
C PHE A 153 -9.89 -5.31 8.36
N LEU A 154 -8.78 -5.92 8.83
CA LEU A 154 -8.82 -7.08 9.71
C LEU A 154 -8.13 -6.86 11.07
N VAL A 155 -7.40 -5.77 11.24
CA VAL A 155 -6.71 -5.43 12.50
C VAL A 155 -7.52 -4.39 13.27
N PRO A 156 -8.14 -4.76 14.40
CA PRO A 156 -8.88 -3.82 15.23
C PRO A 156 -7.97 -2.97 16.14
N GLU A 157 -6.81 -3.49 16.53
CA GLU A 157 -5.89 -2.84 17.46
C GLU A 157 -5.07 -1.76 16.72
N GLN A 158 -5.22 -0.49 17.16
CA GLN A 158 -4.59 0.66 16.53
C GLN A 158 -3.06 0.55 16.49
N ALA A 159 -2.43 0.10 17.58
CA ALA A 159 -0.97 -0.02 17.65
C ALA A 159 -0.43 -1.03 16.64
N GLU A 160 -1.12 -2.17 16.45
CA GLU A 160 -0.73 -3.18 15.48
C GLU A 160 -0.96 -2.71 14.04
N LYS A 161 -2.08 -2.04 13.78
CA LYS A 161 -2.34 -1.40 12.48
C LYS A 161 -1.23 -0.41 12.12
N HIS A 162 -0.84 0.45 13.07
CA HIS A 162 0.26 1.40 12.87
C HIS A 162 1.58 0.69 12.55
N ARG A 163 1.92 -0.36 13.33
CA ARG A 163 3.13 -1.16 13.10
C ARG A 163 3.18 -1.73 11.69
N LEU A 164 2.08 -2.34 11.24
CA LEU A 164 1.99 -2.93 9.90
C LEU A 164 2.11 -1.88 8.79
N LEU A 165 1.48 -0.71 8.95
CA LEU A 165 1.58 0.38 7.97
C LEU A 165 2.98 1.00 7.96
N GLU A 166 3.63 1.17 9.12
CA GLU A 166 5.02 1.65 9.22
C GLU A 166 6.01 0.66 8.57
N GLU A 167 5.78 -0.63 8.72
CA GLU A 167 6.58 -1.67 8.06
C GLU A 167 6.47 -1.57 6.52
N VAL A 168 5.26 -1.37 5.98
CA VAL A 168 5.08 -1.14 4.53
C VAL A 168 5.85 0.08 4.05
N ILE A 169 5.80 1.19 4.79
CA ILE A 169 6.53 2.41 4.45
C ILE A 169 8.03 2.15 4.46
N ALA A 170 8.55 1.45 5.49
CA ALA A 170 9.98 1.13 5.60
C ALA A 170 10.47 0.25 4.43
N TYR A 171 9.75 -0.82 4.08
CA TYR A 171 10.09 -1.66 2.93
C TYR A 171 10.10 -0.87 1.62
N THR A 172 9.13 0.01 1.42
CA THR A 172 9.06 0.84 0.20
C THR A 172 10.13 1.92 0.17
N ASP A 173 10.56 2.45 1.32
CA ASP A 173 11.69 3.38 1.40
C ASP A 173 13.02 2.67 1.07
N GLU A 174 13.21 1.43 1.54
CA GLU A 174 14.38 0.62 1.20
C GLU A 174 14.41 0.19 -0.27
N ALA A 175 13.24 -0.04 -0.88
CA ALA A 175 13.14 -0.45 -2.27
C ALA A 175 13.50 0.66 -3.28
N GLY A 176 13.51 1.93 -2.84
CA GLY A 176 14.06 3.08 -3.58
C GLY A 176 13.54 3.21 -5.02
N GLU A 177 14.43 2.95 -6.00
CA GLU A 177 14.13 3.12 -7.42
C GLU A 177 12.95 2.27 -7.92
N LEU A 178 12.74 1.07 -7.38
CA LEU A 178 11.64 0.22 -7.82
C LEU A 178 10.29 0.83 -7.49
N VAL A 179 10.15 1.41 -6.30
CA VAL A 179 8.90 2.11 -5.93
C VAL A 179 8.63 3.27 -6.88
N GLN A 180 9.69 3.98 -7.31
CA GLN A 180 9.52 5.07 -8.29
C GLN A 180 9.14 4.57 -9.70
N ALA A 181 9.49 3.34 -10.04
CA ALA A 181 9.21 2.75 -11.35
C ALA A 181 7.87 2.02 -11.42
N ASP A 182 7.39 1.46 -10.30
CA ASP A 182 6.16 0.67 -10.22
C ASP A 182 5.00 1.47 -9.60
N THR A 183 3.92 1.64 -10.37
CA THR A 183 2.77 2.47 -9.95
C THR A 183 1.93 1.85 -8.84
N VAL A 184 1.92 0.52 -8.71
CA VAL A 184 1.24 -0.17 -7.60
C VAL A 184 2.04 -0.01 -6.31
N ALA A 185 3.38 -0.14 -6.38
CA ALA A 185 4.26 0.11 -5.24
C ALA A 185 4.18 1.58 -4.78
N GLN A 186 4.16 2.54 -5.71
CA GLN A 186 3.95 3.96 -5.38
C GLN A 186 2.61 4.19 -4.69
N PHE A 187 1.54 3.61 -5.23
CA PHE A 187 0.22 3.70 -4.62
C PHE A 187 0.21 3.09 -3.21
N GLY A 188 0.73 1.88 -3.04
CA GLY A 188 0.79 1.19 -1.74
C GLY A 188 1.51 2.01 -0.67
N ARG A 189 2.63 2.65 -1.04
CA ARG A 189 3.39 3.53 -0.15
C ARG A 189 2.58 4.76 0.29
N VAL A 190 2.05 5.51 -0.67
CA VAL A 190 1.29 6.72 -0.34
C VAL A 190 -0.01 6.40 0.38
N TYR A 191 -0.64 5.27 0.06
CA TYR A 191 -1.82 4.78 0.76
C TYR A 191 -1.50 4.47 2.24
N ALA A 192 -0.40 3.74 2.52
CA ALA A 192 0.02 3.46 3.88
C ALA A 192 0.30 4.75 4.69
N LYS A 193 0.97 5.74 4.08
CA LYS A 193 1.22 7.06 4.69
C LYS A 193 -0.09 7.81 4.98
N ALA A 194 -1.03 7.82 4.04
CA ALA A 194 -2.31 8.50 4.19
C ALA A 194 -3.13 7.87 5.33
N ARG A 195 -3.26 6.53 5.33
CA ARG A 195 -4.00 5.81 6.38
C ARG A 195 -3.38 5.99 7.77
N LEU A 196 -2.06 5.89 7.87
CA LEU A 196 -1.37 6.18 9.12
C LEU A 196 -1.56 7.64 9.54
N GLY A 197 -1.45 8.58 8.60
CA GLY A 197 -1.67 10.01 8.83
C GLY A 197 -3.08 10.36 9.33
N GLU A 198 -4.11 9.61 8.92
CA GLU A 198 -5.48 9.80 9.41
C GLU A 198 -5.63 9.51 10.92
N GLU A 199 -4.83 8.62 11.46
CA GLU A 199 -4.90 8.20 12.87
C GLU A 199 -3.93 8.96 13.78
N LEU A 200 -2.86 9.54 13.23
CA LEU A 200 -1.87 10.30 13.98
C LEU A 200 -2.35 11.72 14.33
N SER A 201 -1.81 12.29 15.42
CA SER A 201 -2.07 13.69 15.77
C SER A 201 -1.42 14.66 14.78
N VAL A 202 -1.99 15.85 14.62
CA VAL A 202 -1.48 16.88 13.69
C VAL A 202 0.01 17.19 13.89
N PRO A 203 0.54 17.39 15.13
CA PRO A 203 1.96 17.61 15.32
C PRO A 203 2.85 16.46 14.83
N VAL A 204 2.39 15.21 14.97
CA VAL A 204 3.14 14.03 14.50
C VAL A 204 3.13 13.96 12.98
N VAL A 205 1.99 14.21 12.34
CA VAL A 205 1.86 14.26 10.87
C VAL A 205 2.79 15.33 10.27
N LEU A 206 2.84 16.51 10.89
CA LEU A 206 3.75 17.60 10.50
C LEU A 206 5.23 17.20 10.66
N LYS A 207 5.59 16.62 11.82
CA LYS A 207 6.97 16.16 12.08
C LYS A 207 7.42 15.09 11.06
N ARG A 208 6.52 14.23 10.62
CA ARG A 208 6.81 13.20 9.60
C ARG A 208 6.83 13.74 8.17
N GLY A 209 6.44 15.00 7.96
CA GLY A 209 6.35 15.63 6.64
C GLY A 209 5.21 15.10 5.76
N TYR A 210 4.23 14.42 6.33
CA TYR A 210 3.14 13.78 5.56
C TYR A 210 2.21 14.79 4.89
N THR A 211 2.16 16.03 5.39
CA THR A 211 1.37 17.11 4.78
C THR A 211 1.87 17.55 3.41
N SER A 212 3.14 17.34 3.09
CA SER A 212 3.71 17.58 1.76
C SER A 212 3.95 16.28 1.00
N GLN A 213 4.49 15.26 1.66
CA GLN A 213 4.84 13.99 1.00
C GLN A 213 3.63 13.30 0.35
N ILE A 214 2.47 13.28 1.02
CA ILE A 214 1.28 12.61 0.49
C ILE A 214 0.77 13.27 -0.79
N PRO A 215 0.50 14.59 -0.84
CA PRO A 215 0.09 15.23 -2.09
C PRO A 215 1.17 15.16 -3.17
N ASP A 216 2.47 15.37 -2.84
CA ASP A 216 3.56 15.29 -3.82
C ASP A 216 3.64 13.88 -4.47
N GLU A 217 3.53 12.81 -3.68
CA GLU A 217 3.55 11.42 -4.18
C GLU A 217 2.31 11.08 -5.01
N LEU A 218 1.12 11.58 -4.62
CA LEU A 218 -0.11 11.41 -5.40
C LEU A 218 -0.05 12.17 -6.73
N GLU A 219 0.47 13.39 -6.73
CA GLU A 219 0.68 14.18 -7.95
C GLU A 219 1.67 13.49 -8.90
N ALA A 220 2.79 12.99 -8.36
CA ALA A 220 3.77 12.25 -9.15
C ALA A 220 3.18 10.97 -9.76
N LEU A 221 2.34 10.26 -9.02
CA LEU A 221 1.64 9.07 -9.51
C LEU A 221 0.61 9.44 -10.60
N LEU A 222 -0.21 10.46 -10.37
CA LEU A 222 -1.20 10.94 -11.32
C LEU A 222 -0.59 11.61 -12.55
N ALA A 223 0.65 12.12 -12.48
CA ALA A 223 1.39 12.57 -13.65
C ALA A 223 1.74 11.41 -14.59
N LYS A 224 1.98 10.20 -14.05
CA LYS A 224 2.24 8.98 -14.84
C LYS A 224 0.95 8.32 -15.30
N GLN A 225 -0.06 8.29 -14.44
CA GLN A 225 -1.36 7.66 -14.69
C GLN A 225 -2.51 8.59 -14.29
N PRO A 226 -2.86 9.58 -15.15
CA PRO A 226 -3.84 10.63 -14.82
C PRO A 226 -5.26 10.12 -14.50
N GLN A 227 -5.56 8.90 -14.90
CA GLN A 227 -6.87 8.26 -14.76
C GLN A 227 -6.83 7.07 -13.77
N GLN A 228 -5.81 6.96 -12.90
CA GLN A 228 -5.75 5.87 -11.92
C GLN A 228 -6.84 6.06 -10.85
N PRO A 229 -7.88 5.21 -10.80
CA PRO A 229 -9.05 5.44 -9.95
C PRO A 229 -8.70 5.43 -8.45
N PHE A 230 -7.84 4.51 -8.01
CA PHE A 230 -7.44 4.41 -6.61
C PHE A 230 -6.67 5.65 -6.14
N ALA A 231 -5.74 6.18 -6.95
CA ALA A 231 -5.00 7.38 -6.59
C ALA A 231 -5.91 8.61 -6.54
N LEU A 232 -6.86 8.72 -7.47
CA LEU A 232 -7.85 9.81 -7.48
C LEU A 232 -8.76 9.75 -6.25
N ALA A 233 -9.28 8.55 -5.89
CA ALA A 233 -10.11 8.38 -4.70
C ALA A 233 -9.32 8.67 -3.42
N LEU A 234 -8.05 8.20 -3.33
CA LEU A 234 -7.19 8.48 -2.19
C LEU A 234 -6.90 9.97 -2.04
N TYR A 235 -6.71 10.69 -3.15
CA TYR A 235 -6.48 12.15 -3.09
C TYR A 235 -7.74 12.88 -2.60
N GLY A 236 -8.92 12.50 -3.08
CA GLY A 236 -10.19 13.02 -2.55
C GLY A 236 -10.36 12.74 -1.05
N GLY A 237 -10.01 11.52 -0.62
CA GLY A 237 -10.01 11.13 0.80
C GLY A 237 -9.01 11.94 1.63
N TYR A 238 -7.81 12.21 1.11
CA TYR A 238 -6.81 13.08 1.76
C TYR A 238 -7.33 14.50 1.99
N GLU A 239 -7.94 15.12 0.96
CA GLU A 239 -8.56 16.44 1.07
C GLU A 239 -9.60 16.49 2.21
N ALA A 240 -10.49 15.50 2.24
CA ALA A 240 -11.51 15.38 3.29
C ALA A 240 -10.91 15.11 4.67
N GLY A 241 -9.89 14.26 4.75
CA GLY A 241 -9.21 13.90 6.01
C GLY A 241 -8.52 15.10 6.65
N VAL A 242 -7.87 15.95 5.86
CA VAL A 242 -7.28 17.20 6.35
C VAL A 242 -8.37 18.17 6.83
N ILE A 243 -9.45 18.33 6.05
CA ILE A 243 -10.59 19.19 6.45
C ILE A 243 -11.19 18.70 7.77
N ARG A 244 -11.35 17.39 7.96
CA ARG A 244 -11.84 16.81 9.22
C ARG A 244 -10.95 17.18 10.42
N LYS A 245 -9.61 17.17 10.22
CA LYS A 245 -8.66 17.40 11.32
C LYS A 245 -8.52 18.87 11.71
N VAL A 246 -8.53 19.79 10.75
CA VAL A 246 -8.19 21.21 10.98
C VAL A 246 -9.30 22.18 10.58
N GLY A 247 -10.40 21.70 10.01
CA GLY A 247 -11.50 22.52 9.52
C GLY A 247 -11.27 23.11 8.13
N LYS A 248 -12.36 23.49 7.45
CA LYS A 248 -12.34 24.01 6.05
C LYS A 248 -11.43 25.22 5.87
N LEU A 249 -11.50 26.20 6.79
CA LEU A 249 -10.76 27.44 6.65
C LEU A 249 -9.24 27.24 6.79
N VAL A 250 -8.81 26.56 7.86
CA VAL A 250 -7.39 26.26 8.08
C VAL A 250 -6.86 25.31 7.00
N GLY A 251 -7.65 24.30 6.63
CA GLY A 251 -7.33 23.39 5.55
C GLY A 251 -7.01 24.13 4.25
N LYS A 252 -7.86 25.08 3.85
CA LYS A 252 -7.67 25.85 2.63
C LYS A 252 -6.47 26.79 2.70
N MET A 253 -6.33 27.52 3.80
CA MET A 253 -5.29 28.57 3.92
C MET A 253 -3.88 28.00 4.13
N THR A 254 -3.78 26.87 4.85
CA THR A 254 -2.47 26.34 5.27
C THR A 254 -2.02 25.17 4.43
N TYR A 255 -2.96 24.30 3.99
CA TYR A 255 -2.66 23.05 3.29
C TYR A 255 -3.16 23.01 1.85
N GLY A 256 -3.87 24.05 1.38
CA GLY A 256 -4.39 24.12 0.01
C GLY A 256 -5.57 23.17 -0.28
N VAL A 257 -6.10 22.47 0.74
CA VAL A 257 -7.18 21.50 0.58
C VAL A 257 -8.55 22.18 0.58
N SER A 258 -9.50 21.62 -0.15
CA SER A 258 -10.86 22.16 -0.23
C SER A 258 -11.91 21.10 -0.52
N ALA A 259 -13.19 21.40 -0.18
CA ALA A 259 -14.31 20.56 -0.56
C ALA A 259 -14.43 20.42 -2.09
N ASP A 260 -14.17 21.47 -2.84
CA ASP A 260 -14.21 21.47 -4.31
C ASP A 260 -13.14 20.55 -4.91
N ASN A 261 -11.92 20.53 -4.34
CA ASN A 261 -10.88 19.60 -4.75
C ASN A 261 -11.29 18.16 -4.45
N MET A 262 -11.81 17.89 -3.25
CA MET A 262 -12.34 16.56 -2.88
C MET A 262 -13.35 16.08 -3.92
N GLU A 263 -14.39 16.89 -4.21
CA GLU A 263 -15.44 16.55 -5.19
C GLU A 263 -14.84 16.31 -6.59
N LYS A 264 -13.90 17.15 -7.02
CA LYS A 264 -13.21 17.00 -8.30
C LYS A 264 -12.44 15.69 -8.41
N TYR A 265 -11.71 15.27 -7.38
CA TYR A 265 -10.94 14.04 -7.41
C TYR A 265 -11.85 12.80 -7.40
N PHE A 266 -12.91 12.76 -6.59
CA PHE A 266 -13.87 11.67 -6.62
C PHE A 266 -14.65 11.61 -7.95
N SER A 267 -15.08 12.75 -8.50
CA SER A 267 -15.70 12.80 -9.82
C SER A 267 -14.80 12.21 -10.90
N ARG A 268 -13.51 12.55 -10.91
CA ARG A 268 -12.54 11.96 -11.84
C ARG A 268 -12.34 10.46 -11.61
N SER A 269 -12.33 10.02 -10.35
CA SER A 269 -12.25 8.60 -10.01
C SER A 269 -13.42 7.83 -10.59
N PHE A 270 -14.66 8.31 -10.42
CA PHE A 270 -15.86 7.68 -10.97
C PHE A 270 -15.92 7.75 -12.50
N GLN A 271 -15.43 8.83 -13.13
CA GLN A 271 -15.31 8.90 -14.59
C GLN A 271 -14.31 7.88 -15.14
N ALA A 272 -13.25 7.59 -14.40
CA ALA A 272 -12.31 6.55 -14.77
C ALA A 272 -12.89 5.14 -14.53
N ARG A 273 -13.47 4.90 -13.33
CA ARG A 273 -14.11 3.62 -12.93
C ARG A 273 -15.12 3.88 -11.81
N ASP A 274 -16.37 3.55 -12.05
CA ASP A 274 -17.46 3.63 -11.06
C ASP A 274 -17.87 2.26 -10.49
N ASP A 275 -17.18 1.20 -10.90
CA ASP A 275 -17.40 -0.18 -10.49
C ASP A 275 -16.42 -0.67 -9.40
N LEU A 276 -15.83 0.26 -8.63
CA LEU A 276 -14.94 -0.03 -7.52
C LEU A 276 -15.64 0.24 -6.18
N PRO A 277 -15.88 -0.77 -5.32
CA PRO A 277 -16.57 -0.57 -4.04
C PRO A 277 -15.91 0.48 -3.16
N ILE A 278 -14.56 0.48 -3.11
CA ILE A 278 -13.78 1.40 -2.30
C ILE A 278 -14.00 2.86 -2.68
N GLY A 279 -14.16 3.16 -3.99
CA GLY A 279 -14.38 4.53 -4.46
C GLY A 279 -15.65 5.12 -3.85
N HIS A 280 -16.74 4.37 -3.86
CA HIS A 280 -18.01 4.78 -3.27
C HIS A 280 -17.97 4.84 -1.74
N TYR A 281 -17.35 3.85 -1.10
CA TYR A 281 -17.17 3.83 0.35
C TYR A 281 -16.34 5.03 0.84
N GLU A 282 -15.21 5.31 0.21
CA GLU A 282 -14.35 6.44 0.57
C GLU A 282 -15.02 7.80 0.32
N TYR A 283 -15.79 7.91 -0.76
CA TYR A 283 -16.54 9.14 -1.02
C TYR A 283 -17.63 9.37 0.03
N ALA A 284 -18.36 8.33 0.45
CA ALA A 284 -19.31 8.42 1.54
C ALA A 284 -18.66 8.89 2.84
N ASN A 285 -17.46 8.36 3.19
CA ASN A 285 -16.67 8.84 4.32
C ASN A 285 -16.28 10.30 4.16
N ALA A 286 -15.78 10.70 2.98
CA ALA A 286 -15.37 12.06 2.69
C ALA A 286 -16.53 13.06 2.82
N LEU A 287 -17.70 12.73 2.32
CA LEU A 287 -18.92 13.55 2.48
C LEU A 287 -19.25 13.76 3.96
N THR A 288 -19.18 12.69 4.77
CA THR A 288 -19.40 12.77 6.21
C THR A 288 -18.39 13.68 6.90
N TYR A 289 -17.12 13.63 6.50
CA TYR A 289 -16.05 14.45 7.07
C TYR A 289 -16.18 15.93 6.73
N VAL A 290 -16.63 16.24 5.52
CA VAL A 290 -16.67 17.61 5.00
C VAL A 290 -18.00 18.30 5.29
N TYR A 291 -19.11 17.57 5.22
CA TYR A 291 -20.46 18.13 5.29
C TYR A 291 -21.29 17.64 6.49
N GLY A 292 -20.79 16.64 7.25
CA GLY A 292 -21.57 16.05 8.33
C GLY A 292 -22.84 15.41 7.82
N ASP A 293 -23.98 15.79 8.39
CA ASP A 293 -25.28 15.24 8.03
C ASP A 293 -25.94 16.00 6.83
N ASP A 294 -25.37 17.13 6.37
CA ASP A 294 -25.96 17.95 5.29
C ASP A 294 -26.03 17.23 3.93
N GLN A 295 -25.22 16.18 3.73
CA GLN A 295 -25.18 15.39 2.49
C GLN A 295 -25.64 13.95 2.72
N HIS A 296 -26.54 13.74 3.66
CA HIS A 296 -27.00 12.44 4.08
C HIS A 296 -27.46 11.54 2.93
N ASP A 297 -28.30 12.05 2.04
CA ASP A 297 -28.83 11.27 0.91
C ASP A 297 -27.73 10.77 -0.02
N LYS A 298 -26.73 11.60 -0.29
CA LYS A 298 -25.55 11.19 -1.08
C LYS A 298 -24.71 10.13 -0.38
N VAL A 299 -24.54 10.23 0.94
CA VAL A 299 -23.80 9.21 1.71
C VAL A 299 -24.49 7.86 1.58
N VAL A 300 -25.81 7.82 1.76
CA VAL A 300 -26.61 6.59 1.61
C VAL A 300 -26.52 6.07 0.19
N GLU A 301 -26.74 6.92 -0.82
CA GLU A 301 -26.66 6.54 -2.22
C GLU A 301 -25.33 5.85 -2.57
N HIS A 302 -24.19 6.44 -2.15
CA HIS A 302 -22.89 5.88 -2.45
C HIS A 302 -22.58 4.60 -1.67
N LEU A 303 -23.04 4.49 -0.42
CA LEU A 303 -22.94 3.24 0.32
C LEU A 303 -23.77 2.11 -0.30
N GLU A 304 -24.99 2.40 -0.77
CA GLU A 304 -25.81 1.45 -1.51
C GLU A 304 -25.15 1.01 -2.83
N ARG A 305 -24.54 1.93 -3.56
CA ARG A 305 -23.76 1.60 -4.75
C ARG A 305 -22.58 0.68 -4.42
N ALA A 306 -21.80 0.99 -3.37
CA ALA A 306 -20.70 0.13 -2.94
C ALA A 306 -21.17 -1.30 -2.61
N VAL A 307 -22.30 -1.41 -1.90
CA VAL A 307 -22.90 -2.70 -1.50
C VAL A 307 -23.45 -3.48 -2.71
N ALA A 308 -23.94 -2.80 -3.74
CA ALA A 308 -24.47 -3.44 -4.95
C ALA A 308 -23.39 -4.02 -5.88
N ILE A 309 -22.14 -3.59 -5.75
CA ILE A 309 -21.03 -4.10 -6.56
C ILE A 309 -20.69 -5.51 -6.09
N LYS A 310 -20.73 -6.46 -7.03
CA LYS A 310 -20.29 -7.85 -6.77
C LYS A 310 -18.76 -7.89 -6.67
N PRO A 311 -18.20 -8.26 -5.51
CA PRO A 311 -16.74 -8.33 -5.35
C PRO A 311 -16.15 -9.44 -6.22
N ILE A 312 -14.99 -9.18 -6.80
CA ILE A 312 -14.26 -10.15 -7.63
C ILE A 312 -12.99 -10.66 -6.94
N ASN A 313 -12.63 -10.13 -5.79
CA ASN A 313 -11.50 -10.57 -4.99
C ASN A 313 -11.76 -10.30 -3.49
N ALA A 314 -10.89 -10.83 -2.64
CA ALA A 314 -11.00 -10.71 -1.19
C ALA A 314 -10.95 -9.25 -0.69
N MET A 315 -10.15 -8.39 -1.33
CA MET A 315 -10.09 -6.97 -0.98
C MET A 315 -11.45 -6.30 -1.18
N GLU A 316 -12.04 -6.44 -2.36
CA GLU A 316 -13.36 -5.88 -2.66
C GLU A 316 -14.46 -6.44 -1.75
N ALA A 317 -14.36 -7.73 -1.37
CA ALA A 317 -15.31 -8.31 -0.42
C ALA A 317 -15.24 -7.64 0.96
N LEU A 318 -14.05 -7.30 1.43
CA LEU A 318 -13.85 -6.54 2.68
C LEU A 318 -14.39 -5.11 2.55
N GLU A 319 -14.16 -4.45 1.42
CA GLU A 319 -14.66 -3.10 1.12
C GLU A 319 -16.20 -3.07 1.14
N VAL A 320 -16.84 -4.03 0.45
CA VAL A 320 -18.30 -4.19 0.47
C VAL A 320 -18.83 -4.44 1.88
N ALA A 321 -18.18 -5.33 2.65
CA ALA A 321 -18.58 -5.61 4.03
C ALA A 321 -18.50 -4.37 4.93
N HIS A 322 -17.46 -3.52 4.73
CA HIS A 322 -17.33 -2.25 5.46
C HIS A 322 -18.40 -1.23 5.02
N ALA A 323 -18.70 -1.14 3.73
CA ALA A 323 -19.78 -0.30 3.23
C ALA A 323 -21.16 -0.74 3.81
N GLN A 324 -21.44 -2.05 3.86
CA GLN A 324 -22.65 -2.60 4.49
C GLN A 324 -22.78 -2.20 5.97
N LYS A 325 -21.67 -2.33 6.72
CA LYS A 325 -21.63 -1.95 8.13
C LYS A 325 -21.91 -0.47 8.32
N MET A 326 -21.28 0.38 7.51
CA MET A 326 -21.48 1.84 7.58
C MET A 326 -22.91 2.21 7.20
N LEU A 327 -23.46 1.61 6.14
CA LEU A 327 -24.85 1.84 5.70
C LEU A 327 -25.84 1.50 6.82
N ALA A 328 -25.68 0.33 7.45
CA ALA A 328 -26.55 -0.08 8.57
C ALA A 328 -26.48 0.90 9.75
N GLN A 329 -25.30 1.41 10.08
CA GLN A 329 -25.12 2.42 11.13
C GLN A 329 -25.81 3.74 10.77
N TYR A 330 -25.70 4.17 9.52
CA TYR A 330 -26.34 5.38 9.01
C TYR A 330 -27.89 5.28 9.07
N GLN A 331 -28.44 4.16 8.60
CA GLN A 331 -29.89 3.90 8.64
C GLN A 331 -30.43 3.85 10.07
N GLN A 332 -29.68 3.25 11.02
CA GLN A 332 -30.07 3.24 12.44
C GLN A 332 -30.03 4.64 13.07
N LYS A 333 -29.11 5.51 12.66
CA LYS A 333 -29.04 6.90 13.12
C LYS A 333 -30.32 7.66 12.69
N LEU A 334 -30.72 7.47 11.44
CA LEU A 334 -31.95 8.12 10.90
C LEU A 334 -33.22 7.68 11.56
N ALA A 335 -33.35 6.38 11.84
CA ALA A 335 -34.58 5.87 12.48
C ALA A 335 -34.78 6.38 13.92
N LYS A 336 -33.79 7.09 14.50
CA LYS A 336 -33.84 7.67 15.84
C LYS A 336 -34.14 9.18 15.86
N HIS A 337 -34.14 9.82 14.70
CA HIS A 337 -34.53 11.23 14.49
C HIS A 337 -35.85 11.34 13.77
#